data_c160dbba4d9ee21ea817f3102b67a942
#
_entry.id   c160dbba4d9ee21ea817f3102b67a942
#
_cell.length_a   1.000
_cell.length_b   1.000
_cell.length_c   1.000
_cell.angle_alpha   90.00
_cell.angle_beta   90.00
_cell.angle_gamma   90.00
#
_symmetry.space_group_name_H-M   'P 1'
#
loop_
_entity.id
_entity.type
_entity.pdbx_description
1 polymer ?
#
loop_
_entity_poly.entity_id
_entity_poly.type
_entity_poly.pdbx_seq_one_letter_code
_entity_poly.pdbx_strand_id
1 'polypeptide(L)'
;MLRPSATFERARPEGSVGSSLGFVALSNLAASFTTALFYLALLFAIPREMMDGDNVSQSWFRLAGVGVFGVMMVLAPVIGMLVALINSALDHVVFRMDGTGQPFVVTLRANALSLSPYMMGLIPFCGMYGAPFWALGLRIYAYRSLHRTGWSTAAVAALAVPLLSCGLFFAAYAVIAVVGASIGG
;
A
#
# COMPACT_ATOMS: atom_id res chain seq x y z
N MET A 1 15.44 -7.24 5.98
CA MET A 1 14.47 -7.50 7.06
C MET A 1 14.12 -8.99 7.24
N LEU A 2 15.11 -9.85 7.21
CA LEU A 2 14.96 -11.30 7.44
C LEU A 2 14.77 -11.67 8.93
N ARG A 3 15.00 -10.73 9.85
CA ARG A 3 14.78 -10.89 11.29
C ARG A 3 13.99 -9.71 11.83
N PRO A 4 12.64 -9.69 11.64
CA PRO A 4 11.81 -8.53 11.98
C PRO A 4 11.87 -8.18 13.47
N SER A 5 11.86 -9.17 14.37
CA SER A 5 11.95 -8.94 15.81
C SER A 5 13.19 -8.11 16.19
N ALA A 6 14.37 -8.57 15.78
CA ALA A 6 15.63 -7.88 16.09
C ALA A 6 15.72 -6.49 15.45
N THR A 7 15.07 -6.28 14.30
CA THR A 7 15.06 -4.98 13.62
C THR A 7 14.17 -3.98 14.35
N PHE A 8 12.95 -4.39 14.72
CA PHE A 8 11.99 -3.50 15.37
C PHE A 8 12.27 -3.27 16.86
N GLU A 9 12.89 -4.23 17.55
CA GLU A 9 13.38 -4.03 18.94
C GLU A 9 14.47 -2.95 19.04
N ARG A 10 15.27 -2.77 17.98
CA ARG A 10 16.29 -1.73 17.89
C ARG A 10 15.76 -0.41 17.31
N ALA A 11 14.57 -0.42 16.71
CA ALA A 11 13.99 0.78 16.17
C ALA A 11 13.60 1.73 17.29
N ARG A 12 14.14 2.95 17.25
CA ARG A 12 13.78 3.98 18.21
C ARG A 12 12.34 4.42 17.95
N PRO A 13 11.48 4.49 18.97
CA PRO A 13 10.11 5.01 18.81
C PRO A 13 10.09 6.50 18.45
N GLU A 14 11.15 7.21 18.82
CA GLU A 14 11.32 8.63 18.53
C GLU A 14 11.57 8.86 17.03
N GLY A 15 10.85 9.81 16.46
CA GLY A 15 10.99 10.20 15.07
C GLY A 15 10.05 11.35 14.74
N SER A 16 10.31 12.03 13.61
CA SER A 16 9.42 13.06 13.12
C SER A 16 8.38 12.50 12.15
N VAL A 17 7.23 13.17 12.05
CA VAL A 17 6.23 12.88 11.02
C VAL A 17 6.86 12.95 9.62
N GLY A 18 7.70 13.96 9.38
CA GLY A 18 8.38 14.15 8.09
C GLY A 18 9.28 12.98 7.70
N SER A 19 10.07 12.44 8.65
CA SER A 19 10.93 11.29 8.36
C SER A 19 10.12 10.02 8.04
N SER A 20 8.99 9.82 8.71
CA SER A 20 8.09 8.69 8.47
C SER A 20 7.43 8.80 7.09
N LEU A 21 6.90 9.97 6.75
CA LEU A 21 6.29 10.23 5.45
C LEU A 21 7.32 10.18 4.31
N GLY A 22 8.54 10.70 4.54
CA GLY A 22 9.63 10.59 3.57
C GLY A 22 9.98 9.12 3.26
N PHE A 23 9.99 8.25 4.25
CA PHE A 23 10.19 6.82 4.04
C PHE A 23 9.03 6.18 3.27
N VAL A 24 7.78 6.56 3.58
CA VAL A 24 6.59 6.11 2.83
C VAL A 24 6.69 6.55 1.36
N ALA A 25 7.02 7.82 1.12
CA ALA A 25 7.16 8.36 -0.24
C ALA A 25 8.23 7.60 -1.03
N LEU A 26 9.40 7.38 -0.42
CA LEU A 26 10.49 6.64 -1.05
C LEU A 26 10.13 5.19 -1.36
N SER A 27 9.45 4.50 -0.43
CA SER A 27 9.00 3.11 -0.62
C SER A 27 7.98 3.01 -1.76
N ASN A 28 7.02 3.94 -1.82
CA ASN A 28 6.03 3.98 -2.89
C ASN A 28 6.66 4.38 -4.24
N LEU A 29 7.60 5.30 -4.26
CA LEU A 29 8.32 5.68 -5.47
C LEU A 29 9.09 4.49 -6.05
N ALA A 30 9.82 3.75 -5.21
CA ALA A 30 10.55 2.56 -5.62
C ALA A 30 9.60 1.48 -6.19
N ALA A 31 8.49 1.21 -5.52
CA ALA A 31 7.48 0.26 -5.99
C ALA A 31 6.85 0.70 -7.32
N SER A 32 6.47 1.98 -7.43
CA SER A 32 5.84 2.54 -8.63
C SER A 32 6.79 2.55 -9.82
N PHE A 33 8.06 2.88 -9.60
CA PHE A 33 9.08 2.85 -10.65
C PHE A 33 9.22 1.45 -11.25
N THR A 34 9.34 0.44 -10.43
CA THR A 34 9.47 -0.97 -10.89
C THR A 34 8.22 -1.45 -11.59
N THR A 35 7.05 -1.11 -11.03
CA THR A 35 5.75 -1.45 -11.62
C THR A 35 5.60 -0.77 -12.99
N ALA A 36 5.95 0.51 -13.09
CA ALA A 36 5.91 1.26 -14.34
C ALA A 36 6.83 0.65 -15.40
N LEU A 37 8.08 0.32 -15.05
CA LEU A 37 9.01 -0.32 -15.97
C LEU A 37 8.47 -1.67 -16.50
N PHE A 38 7.89 -2.48 -15.62
CA PHE A 38 7.33 -3.77 -16.00
C PHE A 38 6.14 -3.60 -16.95
N TYR A 39 5.18 -2.72 -16.65
CA TYR A 39 4.03 -2.48 -17.50
C TYR A 39 4.41 -1.80 -18.82
N LEU A 40 5.40 -0.90 -18.82
CA LEU A 40 5.94 -0.34 -20.04
C LEU A 40 6.58 -1.42 -20.92
N ALA A 41 7.38 -2.31 -20.33
CA ALA A 41 7.95 -3.42 -21.05
C ALA A 41 6.86 -4.31 -21.69
N LEU A 42 5.79 -4.64 -20.94
CA LEU A 42 4.65 -5.37 -21.48
C LEU A 42 3.95 -4.60 -22.61
N LEU A 43 3.71 -3.30 -22.44
CA LEU A 43 3.07 -2.44 -23.43
C LEU A 43 3.85 -2.44 -24.77
N PHE A 44 5.19 -2.42 -24.71
CA PHE A 44 6.03 -2.48 -25.90
C PHE A 44 6.18 -3.89 -26.47
N ALA A 45 5.96 -4.94 -25.65
CA ALA A 45 6.02 -6.34 -26.07
C ALA A 45 4.74 -6.83 -26.77
N ILE A 46 3.61 -6.10 -26.67
CA ILE A 46 2.36 -6.49 -27.35
C ILE A 46 2.56 -6.40 -28.86
N PRO A 47 2.34 -7.52 -29.61
CA PRO A 47 2.45 -7.55 -31.07
C PRO A 47 1.45 -6.60 -31.74
N ARG A 48 1.85 -6.09 -32.91
CA ARG A 48 0.99 -5.16 -33.67
C ARG A 48 -0.34 -5.78 -34.08
N GLU A 49 -0.31 -7.06 -34.42
CA GLU A 49 -1.47 -7.84 -34.87
C GLU A 49 -2.58 -7.92 -33.80
N MET A 50 -2.22 -7.80 -32.52
CA MET A 50 -3.21 -7.76 -31.42
C MET A 50 -3.84 -6.38 -31.21
N MET A 51 -3.30 -5.36 -31.87
CA MET A 51 -3.75 -3.97 -31.75
C MET A 51 -4.51 -3.46 -32.97
N ASP A 52 -4.57 -4.25 -34.05
CA ASP A 52 -5.19 -3.90 -35.33
C ASP A 52 -6.73 -4.01 -35.35
N GLY A 53 -7.38 -3.81 -34.22
CA GLY A 53 -8.82 -3.63 -34.11
C GLY A 53 -9.15 -2.16 -33.91
N ASP A 54 -9.60 -1.50 -34.97
CA ASP A 54 -10.35 -0.24 -34.98
C ASP A 54 -9.71 1.04 -34.42
N ASN A 55 -9.26 1.91 -35.34
CA ASN A 55 -9.20 3.38 -35.22
C ASN A 55 -8.25 4.05 -34.22
N VAL A 56 -7.56 3.34 -33.33
CA VAL A 56 -6.54 3.95 -32.47
C VAL A 56 -5.15 3.57 -32.98
N SER A 57 -4.39 4.55 -33.48
CA SER A 57 -3.02 4.26 -33.89
C SER A 57 -2.19 3.75 -32.72
N GLN A 58 -1.40 2.71 -32.93
CA GLN A 58 -0.51 2.12 -31.92
C GLN A 58 0.38 3.16 -31.24
N SER A 59 0.78 4.20 -31.96
CA SER A 59 1.56 5.30 -31.41
C SER A 59 0.82 6.07 -30.32
N TRP A 60 -0.47 6.37 -30.52
CA TRP A 60 -1.30 7.02 -29.51
C TRP A 60 -1.51 6.17 -28.29
N PHE A 61 -1.76 4.86 -28.46
CA PHE A 61 -1.92 3.93 -27.35
C PHE A 61 -0.65 3.84 -26.49
N ARG A 62 0.53 3.74 -27.15
CA ARG A 62 1.82 3.75 -26.44
C ARG A 62 2.11 5.09 -25.76
N LEU A 63 1.84 6.21 -26.42
CA LEU A 63 2.02 7.53 -25.86
C LEU A 63 1.12 7.75 -24.64
N ALA A 64 -0.14 7.37 -24.75
CA ALA A 64 -1.09 7.42 -23.63
C ALA A 64 -0.63 6.56 -22.46
N GLY A 65 -0.17 5.33 -22.73
CA GLY A 65 0.40 4.44 -21.71
C GLY A 65 1.59 5.06 -20.99
N VAL A 66 2.57 5.59 -21.72
CA VAL A 66 3.72 6.29 -21.13
C VAL A 66 3.27 7.48 -20.29
N GLY A 67 2.31 8.27 -20.78
CA GLY A 67 1.74 9.40 -20.05
C GLY A 67 1.08 8.98 -18.74
N VAL A 68 0.23 7.96 -18.77
CA VAL A 68 -0.43 7.42 -17.57
C VAL A 68 0.60 6.93 -16.54
N PHE A 69 1.61 6.17 -16.95
CA PHE A 69 2.64 5.71 -16.02
C PHE A 69 3.48 6.86 -15.46
N GLY A 70 3.80 7.88 -16.27
CA GLY A 70 4.49 9.07 -15.80
C GLY A 70 3.70 9.81 -14.71
N VAL A 71 2.41 10.02 -14.93
CA VAL A 71 1.50 10.62 -13.94
C VAL A 71 1.42 9.76 -12.68
N MET A 72 1.26 8.44 -12.82
CA MET A 72 1.21 7.54 -11.67
C MET A 72 2.49 7.56 -10.85
N MET A 73 3.67 7.65 -11.47
CA MET A 73 4.94 7.77 -10.75
C MET A 73 5.01 9.03 -9.87
N VAL A 74 4.44 10.14 -10.32
CA VAL A 74 4.42 11.38 -9.54
C VAL A 74 3.36 11.34 -8.44
N LEU A 75 2.19 10.78 -8.74
CA LEU A 75 1.07 10.73 -7.79
C LEU A 75 1.22 9.64 -6.72
N ALA A 76 1.84 8.51 -7.04
CA ALA A 76 1.93 7.37 -6.11
C ALA A 76 2.59 7.72 -4.77
N PRO A 77 3.70 8.46 -4.69
CA PRO A 77 4.26 8.88 -3.41
C PRO A 77 3.30 9.73 -2.57
N VAL A 78 2.58 10.65 -3.23
CA VAL A 78 1.62 11.55 -2.55
C VAL A 78 0.42 10.76 -2.04
N ILE A 79 -0.17 9.93 -2.89
CA ILE A 79 -1.29 9.05 -2.51
C ILE A 79 -0.84 8.10 -1.40
N GLY A 80 0.35 7.52 -1.53
CA GLY A 80 0.93 6.63 -0.52
C GLY A 80 1.08 7.30 0.85
N MET A 81 1.53 8.56 0.90
CA MET A 81 1.61 9.32 2.14
C MET A 81 0.23 9.57 2.75
N LEU A 82 -0.77 9.95 1.94
CA LEU A 82 -2.14 10.16 2.42
C LEU A 82 -2.75 8.86 2.95
N VAL A 83 -2.60 7.76 2.23
CA VAL A 83 -3.07 6.44 2.66
C VAL A 83 -2.38 6.00 3.96
N ALA A 84 -1.07 6.22 4.08
CA ALA A 84 -0.34 5.89 5.30
C ALA A 84 -0.81 6.72 6.50
N LEU A 85 -1.11 8.00 6.31
CA LEU A 85 -1.66 8.87 7.35
C LEU A 85 -3.05 8.38 7.81
N ILE A 86 -3.95 8.11 6.87
CA ILE A 86 -5.32 7.63 7.16
C ILE A 86 -5.25 6.28 7.87
N ASN A 87 -4.50 5.32 7.35
CA ASN A 87 -4.34 4.00 7.96
C ASN A 87 -3.77 4.12 9.38
N SER A 88 -2.71 4.93 9.55
CA SER A 88 -2.12 5.14 10.86
C SER A 88 -3.05 5.83 11.84
N ALA A 89 -3.93 6.73 11.38
CA ALA A 89 -4.92 7.37 12.22
C ALA A 89 -5.98 6.37 12.71
N LEU A 90 -6.46 5.51 11.82
CA LEU A 90 -7.43 4.46 12.17
C LEU A 90 -6.80 3.41 13.11
N ASP A 91 -5.58 2.94 12.80
CA ASP A 91 -4.85 2.02 13.66
C ASP A 91 -4.58 2.63 15.04
N HIS A 92 -4.30 3.95 15.10
CA HIS A 92 -4.07 4.66 16.35
C HIS A 92 -5.32 4.71 17.24
N VAL A 93 -6.52 4.77 16.66
CA VAL A 93 -7.77 4.68 17.43
C VAL A 93 -7.85 3.38 18.20
N VAL A 94 -7.47 2.26 17.59
CA VAL A 94 -7.44 0.94 18.26
C VAL A 94 -6.50 0.96 19.46
N PHE A 95 -5.31 1.55 19.32
CA PHE A 95 -4.37 1.69 20.45
C PHE A 95 -4.89 2.60 21.55
N ARG A 96 -5.63 3.64 21.20
CA ARG A 96 -6.28 4.51 22.20
C ARG A 96 -7.36 3.79 22.97
N MET A 97 -8.14 2.93 22.31
CA MET A 97 -9.16 2.11 22.98
C MET A 97 -8.54 1.06 23.91
N ASP A 98 -7.35 0.55 23.59
CA ASP A 98 -6.60 -0.40 24.43
C ASP A 98 -5.84 0.31 25.60
N GLY A 99 -5.95 1.62 25.72
CA GLY A 99 -5.28 2.38 26.77
C GLY A 99 -3.78 2.62 26.54
N THR A 100 -3.27 2.35 25.34
CA THR A 100 -1.86 2.57 25.00
C THR A 100 -1.58 4.07 24.87
N GLY A 101 -0.76 4.62 25.76
CA GLY A 101 -0.48 6.05 25.85
C GLY A 101 0.54 6.61 24.84
N GLN A 102 0.95 5.85 23.84
CA GLN A 102 1.97 6.28 22.86
C GLN A 102 1.40 7.36 21.92
N PRO A 103 2.22 8.36 21.49
CA PRO A 103 1.77 9.39 20.57
C PRO A 103 1.55 8.83 19.15
N PHE A 104 0.70 9.52 18.36
CA PHE A 104 0.37 9.16 16.97
C PHE A 104 1.60 8.93 16.09
N VAL A 105 2.67 9.71 16.29
CA VAL A 105 3.92 9.59 15.53
C VAL A 105 4.52 8.19 15.61
N VAL A 106 4.36 7.49 16.75
CA VAL A 106 4.83 6.11 16.93
C VAL A 106 4.06 5.16 16.02
N THR A 107 2.74 5.31 15.91
CA THR A 107 1.89 4.51 15.02
C THR A 107 2.26 4.76 13.55
N LEU A 108 2.38 6.04 13.16
CA LEU A 108 2.78 6.42 11.80
C LEU A 108 4.15 5.86 11.44
N ARG A 109 5.12 5.91 12.36
CA ARG A 109 6.46 5.37 12.16
C ARG A 109 6.45 3.85 12.01
N ALA A 110 5.69 3.14 12.85
CA ALA A 110 5.55 1.70 12.76
C ALA A 110 4.93 1.28 11.42
N ASN A 111 3.87 1.98 10.99
CA ASN A 111 3.27 1.78 9.68
C ASN A 111 4.28 2.07 8.55
N ALA A 112 4.96 3.20 8.57
CA ALA A 112 5.97 3.56 7.57
C ALA A 112 7.06 2.49 7.43
N LEU A 113 7.65 2.04 8.54
CA LEU A 113 8.69 1.01 8.54
C LEU A 113 8.19 -0.33 8.02
N SER A 114 6.90 -0.66 8.24
CA SER A 114 6.30 -1.89 7.71
C SER A 114 6.21 -1.92 6.18
N LEU A 115 6.29 -0.76 5.50
CA LEU A 115 6.27 -0.67 4.04
C LEU A 115 7.61 -1.00 3.37
N SER A 116 8.65 -1.31 4.16
CA SER A 116 9.97 -1.68 3.62
C SER A 116 9.98 -2.81 2.58
N PRO A 117 9.06 -3.82 2.60
CA PRO A 117 9.01 -4.82 1.52
C PRO A 117 8.69 -4.24 0.15
N TYR A 118 8.02 -3.10 0.07
CA TYR A 118 7.75 -2.44 -1.21
C TYR A 118 9.03 -1.97 -1.91
N MET A 119 10.12 -1.72 -1.16
CA MET A 119 11.43 -1.47 -1.75
C MET A 119 12.04 -2.70 -2.45
N MET A 120 11.57 -3.92 -2.10
CA MET A 120 11.94 -5.15 -2.81
C MET A 120 11.12 -5.37 -4.09
N GLY A 121 10.26 -4.43 -4.47
CA GLY A 121 9.48 -4.43 -5.70
C GLY A 121 10.30 -4.52 -6.98
N LEU A 122 11.63 -4.49 -6.89
CA LEU A 122 12.56 -4.77 -7.99
C LEU A 122 12.41 -6.18 -8.58
N ILE A 123 11.76 -7.10 -7.86
CA ILE A 123 11.46 -8.44 -8.36
C ILE A 123 10.00 -8.44 -8.82
N PRO A 124 9.73 -8.47 -10.14
CA PRO A 124 8.38 -8.54 -10.68
C PRO A 124 7.62 -9.73 -10.06
N PHE A 125 6.32 -9.63 -9.94
CA PHE A 125 5.41 -10.62 -9.31
C PHE A 125 5.57 -10.78 -7.79
N CYS A 126 6.78 -11.04 -7.26
CA CYS A 126 6.99 -11.16 -5.81
C CYS A 126 6.71 -9.84 -5.08
N GLY A 127 7.13 -8.71 -5.66
CA GLY A 127 6.88 -7.39 -5.09
C GLY A 127 5.39 -7.01 -5.14
N MET A 128 4.70 -7.32 -6.22
CA MET A 128 3.29 -6.91 -6.39
C MET A 128 2.34 -7.73 -5.52
N TYR A 129 2.53 -9.04 -5.43
CA TYR A 129 1.64 -9.93 -4.69
C TYR A 129 2.12 -10.27 -3.28
N GLY A 130 3.42 -10.44 -3.09
CA GLY A 130 4.00 -10.83 -1.80
C GLY A 130 4.22 -9.66 -0.84
N ALA A 131 4.60 -8.47 -1.35
CA ALA A 131 4.93 -7.33 -0.50
C ALA A 131 3.77 -6.86 0.40
N PRO A 132 2.50 -6.81 -0.04
CA PRO A 132 1.39 -6.40 0.83
C PRO A 132 1.21 -7.34 2.04
N PHE A 133 1.26 -8.65 1.82
CA PHE A 133 1.15 -9.62 2.91
C PHE A 133 2.34 -9.57 3.86
N TRP A 134 3.53 -9.40 3.32
CA TRP A 134 4.73 -9.23 4.15
C TRP A 134 4.69 -7.92 4.92
N ALA A 135 4.29 -6.82 4.30
CA ALA A 135 4.12 -5.53 4.98
C ALA A 135 3.12 -5.62 6.13
N LEU A 136 2.00 -6.34 5.93
CA LEU A 136 1.02 -6.58 6.98
C LEU A 136 1.62 -7.36 8.16
N GLY A 137 2.36 -8.43 7.89
CA GLY A 137 3.08 -9.18 8.92
C GLY A 137 4.09 -8.30 9.67
N LEU A 138 4.88 -7.50 8.94
CA LEU A 138 5.84 -6.57 9.56
C LEU A 138 5.14 -5.47 10.37
N ARG A 139 3.93 -5.04 9.96
CA ARG A 139 3.14 -4.04 10.70
C ARG A 139 2.76 -4.56 12.09
N ILE A 140 2.35 -5.83 12.20
CA ILE A 140 2.05 -6.45 13.51
C ILE A 140 3.30 -6.44 14.41
N TYR A 141 4.46 -6.83 13.88
CA TYR A 141 5.72 -6.79 14.64
C TYR A 141 6.13 -5.37 15.04
N ALA A 142 5.99 -4.40 14.12
CA ALA A 142 6.31 -3.00 14.38
C ALA A 142 5.40 -2.40 15.46
N TYR A 143 4.10 -2.66 15.39
CA TYR A 143 3.14 -2.21 16.38
C TYR A 143 3.41 -2.80 17.75
N ARG A 144 3.59 -4.11 17.83
CA ARG A 144 3.93 -4.76 19.10
C ARG A 144 5.18 -4.16 19.74
N SER A 145 6.24 -3.99 18.96
CA SER A 145 7.53 -3.51 19.47
C SER A 145 7.51 -2.05 19.87
N LEU A 146 7.00 -1.16 18.99
CA LEU A 146 7.06 0.29 19.20
C LEU A 146 5.99 0.79 20.19
N HIS A 147 4.82 0.15 20.23
CA HIS A 147 3.78 0.46 21.22
C HIS A 147 3.94 -0.33 22.53
N ARG A 148 4.86 -1.31 22.57
CA ARG A 148 5.07 -2.21 23.73
C ARG A 148 3.77 -2.89 24.17
N THR A 149 2.96 -3.32 23.21
CA THR A 149 1.65 -3.94 23.43
C THR A 149 1.67 -5.45 23.20
N GLY A 150 0.54 -6.12 23.48
CA GLY A 150 0.36 -7.54 23.23
C GLY A 150 0.22 -7.87 21.73
N TRP A 151 0.38 -9.16 21.39
CA TRP A 151 0.20 -9.64 20.01
C TRP A 151 -1.23 -9.43 19.51
N SER A 152 -2.22 -9.64 20.38
CA SER A 152 -3.65 -9.47 20.04
C SER A 152 -3.96 -8.04 19.63
N THR A 153 -3.58 -7.05 20.44
CA THR A 153 -3.81 -5.63 20.16
C THR A 153 -3.08 -5.19 18.90
N ALA A 154 -1.80 -5.60 18.74
CA ALA A 154 -1.02 -5.30 17.54
C ALA A 154 -1.64 -5.91 16.27
N ALA A 155 -2.16 -7.14 16.36
CA ALA A 155 -2.82 -7.80 15.24
C ALA A 155 -4.16 -7.15 14.90
N VAL A 156 -4.99 -6.85 15.91
CA VAL A 156 -6.27 -6.14 15.70
C VAL A 156 -6.03 -4.79 15.04
N ALA A 157 -5.09 -3.98 15.55
CA ALA A 157 -4.77 -2.69 14.96
C ALA A 157 -4.31 -2.83 13.50
N ALA A 158 -3.40 -3.77 13.21
CA ALA A 158 -2.88 -3.95 11.85
C ALA A 158 -3.92 -4.48 10.85
N LEU A 159 -4.89 -5.28 11.31
CA LEU A 159 -5.92 -5.92 10.48
C LEU A 159 -7.20 -5.09 10.36
N ALA A 160 -7.45 -4.14 11.28
CA ALA A 160 -8.69 -3.37 11.33
C ALA A 160 -8.97 -2.65 9.99
N VAL A 161 -7.99 -1.91 9.48
CA VAL A 161 -8.17 -1.17 8.22
C VAL A 161 -8.34 -2.08 7.01
N PRO A 162 -7.49 -3.10 6.76
CA PRO A 162 -7.71 -4.05 5.67
C PRO A 162 -9.09 -4.74 5.72
N LEU A 163 -9.53 -5.18 6.90
CA LEU A 163 -10.81 -5.85 7.06
C LEU A 163 -11.98 -4.91 6.81
N LEU A 164 -11.93 -3.68 7.35
CA LEU A 164 -12.95 -2.66 7.09
C LEU A 164 -13.00 -2.30 5.59
N SER A 165 -11.86 -2.13 4.95
CA SER A 165 -11.79 -1.81 3.52
C SER A 165 -12.38 -2.93 2.66
N CYS A 166 -12.05 -4.19 2.96
CA CYS A 166 -12.64 -5.34 2.29
C CYS A 166 -14.16 -5.41 2.51
N GLY A 167 -14.61 -5.23 3.76
CA GLY A 167 -16.02 -5.23 4.11
C GLY A 167 -16.81 -4.15 3.35
N LEU A 168 -16.30 -2.93 3.30
CA LEU A 168 -16.90 -1.82 2.56
C LEU A 168 -16.93 -2.08 1.05
N PHE A 169 -15.84 -2.65 0.50
CA PHE A 169 -15.79 -3.03 -0.91
C PHE A 169 -16.86 -4.06 -1.27
N PHE A 170 -16.99 -5.12 -0.48
CA PHE A 170 -18.01 -6.15 -0.71
C PHE A 170 -19.42 -5.61 -0.53
N ALA A 171 -19.65 -4.75 0.46
CA ALA A 171 -20.94 -4.10 0.66
C ALA A 171 -21.31 -3.21 -0.53
N ALA A 172 -20.38 -2.37 -1.00
CA ALA A 172 -20.59 -1.54 -2.18
C ALA A 172 -20.88 -2.38 -3.44
N TYR A 173 -20.12 -3.45 -3.65
CA TYR A 173 -20.36 -4.37 -4.76
C TYR A 173 -21.74 -5.02 -4.69
N ALA A 174 -22.17 -5.47 -3.52
CA ALA A 174 -23.49 -6.06 -3.32
C ALA A 174 -24.61 -5.04 -3.63
N VAL A 175 -24.47 -3.79 -3.19
CA VAL A 175 -25.43 -2.72 -3.51
C VAL A 175 -25.51 -2.48 -5.01
N ILE A 176 -24.36 -2.36 -5.70
CA ILE A 176 -24.32 -2.16 -7.15
C ILE A 176 -24.98 -3.33 -7.89
N ALA A 177 -24.72 -4.57 -7.46
CA ALA A 177 -25.31 -5.76 -8.07
C ALA A 177 -26.84 -5.79 -7.92
N VAL A 178 -27.35 -5.44 -6.73
CA VAL A 178 -28.82 -5.39 -6.46
C VAL A 178 -29.47 -4.28 -7.28
N VAL A 179 -28.88 -3.08 -7.30
CA VAL A 179 -29.41 -1.95 -8.10
C VAL A 179 -29.35 -2.25 -9.59
N GLY A 180 -28.26 -2.83 -10.08
CA GLY A 180 -28.14 -3.24 -11.48
C GLY A 180 -29.19 -4.28 -11.89
N ALA A 181 -29.45 -5.28 -11.05
CA ALA A 181 -30.49 -6.26 -11.29
C ALA A 181 -31.91 -5.67 -11.28
N SER A 182 -32.18 -4.64 -10.46
CA SER A 182 -33.48 -3.97 -10.39
C SER A 182 -33.75 -3.02 -11.57
N ILE A 183 -32.75 -2.54 -12.27
CA ILE A 183 -32.88 -1.64 -13.43
C ILE A 183 -32.93 -2.43 -14.76
N GLY A 184 -32.34 -3.63 -14.79
CA GLY A 184 -32.21 -4.45 -15.99
C GLY A 184 -33.33 -5.49 -16.17
N GLY A 185 -34.25 -5.65 -15.21
CA GLY A 185 -35.47 -6.49 -15.28
C GLY A 185 -36.71 -5.64 -15.51
#